data_8fa3d71531718d9515fd7ec780014adc
#
_entry.id   8fa3d71531718d9515fd7ec780014adc
#
_cell.length_a   1.000
_cell.length_b   1.000
_cell.length_c   1.000
_cell.angle_alpha   90.00
_cell.angle_beta   90.00
_cell.angle_gamma   90.00
#
_symmetry.space_group_name_H-M   'P 1'
#
loop_
_entity.id
_entity.type
_entity.pdbx_description
1 polymer ?
#
loop_
_entity_poly.entity_id
_entity_poly.type
_entity_poly.pdbx_seq_one_letter_code
_entity_poly.pdbx_strand_id
1 'polypeptide(L)'
;MTDTGSFDASRFGLLTGIVDQQSYRRSVDRCREQAIVLPTFAQLADPSTIPDDVTASLAGVDRNAADPRNLFRVHWYNDLDGGRTNLPEHVVLPAELTGVDSPIIVAFGNRFPMIGAHKVLAAYACLVPRVVTGQYDPTEHRAIWPSTGNYARGGVAISTLMGCRGVAVLPENMSRERFEWLEAWIANPDDIIRTPGSESNVKEIYDTCDDLSQDPANFILNQFTEFANHVGHHEVTGR
;
A
#
# COMPACT_ATOMS: atom_id res chain seq x y z
N MET A 1 14.90 21.92 31.70
CA MET A 1 15.43 20.81 30.87
C MET A 1 14.21 20.08 30.34
N THR A 2 13.81 20.39 29.10
CA THR A 2 12.73 19.70 28.41
C THR A 2 13.30 18.37 27.98
N ASP A 3 12.76 17.29 28.54
CA ASP A 3 12.97 15.93 28.07
C ASP A 3 12.55 15.87 26.60
N THR A 4 13.54 15.91 25.70
CA THR A 4 13.35 15.61 24.31
C THR A 4 13.21 14.11 24.22
N GLY A 5 11.98 13.62 24.47
CA GLY A 5 11.66 12.21 24.32
C GLY A 5 12.24 11.69 23.01
N SER A 6 13.07 10.66 23.07
CA SER A 6 13.71 10.09 21.91
C SER A 6 12.63 9.70 20.89
N PHE A 7 12.75 10.17 19.65
CA PHE A 7 11.86 9.81 18.57
C PHE A 7 11.93 8.29 18.35
N ASP A 8 10.83 7.60 18.59
CA ASP A 8 10.73 6.15 18.39
C ASP A 8 10.33 5.86 16.94
N ALA A 9 11.34 5.68 16.10
CA ALA A 9 11.14 5.38 14.67
C ALA A 9 10.32 4.09 14.43
N SER A 10 10.31 3.14 15.39
CA SER A 10 9.59 1.88 15.23
C SER A 10 8.07 2.08 15.16
N ARG A 11 7.54 3.02 15.95
CA ARG A 11 6.11 3.34 15.97
C ARG A 11 5.59 3.90 14.65
N PHE A 12 6.48 4.43 13.82
CA PHE A 12 6.15 5.09 12.57
C PHE A 12 6.54 4.27 11.33
N GLY A 13 7.01 3.03 11.51
CA GLY A 13 7.45 2.19 10.39
C GLY A 13 8.76 2.65 9.74
N LEU A 14 9.63 3.35 10.48
CA LEU A 14 10.84 3.98 9.93
C LEU A 14 12.14 3.28 10.33
N LEU A 15 12.08 2.06 10.85
CA LEU A 15 13.29 1.28 11.14
C LEU A 15 13.99 0.88 9.84
N THR A 16 15.32 0.94 9.84
CA THR A 16 16.17 0.56 8.71
C THR A 16 17.03 -0.67 9.00
N GLY A 17 17.11 -1.10 10.26
CA GLY A 17 17.85 -2.30 10.69
C GLY A 17 16.92 -3.47 10.96
N ILE A 18 17.44 -4.70 10.84
CA ILE A 18 16.71 -5.91 11.21
C ILE A 18 16.59 -5.96 12.74
N VAL A 19 15.35 -6.03 13.25
CA VAL A 19 15.04 -6.06 14.69
C VAL A 19 14.72 -7.47 15.18
N ASP A 20 14.19 -8.34 14.31
CA ASP A 20 13.98 -9.76 14.56
C ASP A 20 14.51 -10.60 13.39
N GLN A 21 15.59 -11.33 13.65
CA GLN A 21 16.25 -12.16 12.65
C GLN A 21 15.41 -13.38 12.23
N GLN A 22 14.56 -13.90 13.12
CA GLN A 22 13.74 -15.06 12.82
C GLN A 22 12.57 -14.67 11.91
N SER A 23 11.86 -13.60 12.23
CA SER A 23 10.79 -13.04 11.38
C SER A 23 11.33 -12.60 10.03
N TYR A 24 12.53 -11.95 9.99
CA TYR A 24 13.19 -11.62 8.74
C TYR A 24 13.47 -12.84 7.87
N ARG A 25 14.00 -13.94 8.44
CA ARG A 25 14.27 -15.18 7.69
C ARG A 25 12.98 -15.77 7.14
N ARG A 26 11.90 -15.86 7.93
CA ARG A 26 10.60 -16.33 7.46
C ARG A 26 10.06 -15.46 6.31
N SER A 27 10.26 -14.16 6.38
CA SER A 27 9.90 -13.25 5.29
C SER A 27 10.69 -13.53 4.01
N VAL A 28 12.01 -13.75 4.13
CA VAL A 28 12.87 -14.10 2.98
C VAL A 28 12.46 -15.46 2.38
N ASP A 29 12.19 -16.44 3.21
CA ASP A 29 11.79 -17.77 2.74
C ASP A 29 10.43 -17.72 2.05
N ARG A 30 9.46 -16.97 2.59
CA ARG A 30 8.17 -16.71 1.96
C ARG A 30 8.32 -16.04 0.58
N CYS A 31 9.16 -15.01 0.49
CA CYS A 31 9.43 -14.35 -0.78
C CYS A 31 10.02 -15.30 -1.82
N ARG A 32 10.96 -16.18 -1.42
CA ARG A 32 11.56 -17.17 -2.30
C ARG A 32 10.56 -18.23 -2.76
N GLU A 33 9.75 -18.78 -1.84
CA GLU A 33 8.74 -19.79 -2.14
C GLU A 33 7.69 -19.29 -3.14
N GLN A 34 7.34 -18.01 -3.08
CA GLN A 34 6.33 -17.41 -3.92
C GLN A 34 6.90 -16.58 -5.08
N ALA A 35 8.22 -16.63 -5.30
CA ALA A 35 8.91 -15.85 -6.33
C ALA A 35 8.62 -14.34 -6.25
N ILE A 36 8.48 -13.81 -5.03
CA ILE A 36 8.22 -12.38 -4.79
C ILE A 36 9.55 -11.64 -4.78
N VAL A 37 9.65 -10.61 -5.60
CA VAL A 37 10.75 -9.64 -5.61
C VAL A 37 10.20 -8.28 -5.22
N LEU A 38 10.79 -7.64 -4.21
CA LEU A 38 10.35 -6.35 -3.71
C LEU A 38 11.11 -5.22 -4.40
N PRO A 39 10.44 -4.29 -5.11
CA PRO A 39 11.10 -3.10 -5.64
C PRO A 39 11.58 -2.17 -4.51
N THR A 40 12.69 -1.50 -4.72
CA THR A 40 13.13 -0.42 -3.84
C THR A 40 12.33 0.86 -4.12
N PHE A 41 12.25 1.77 -3.15
CA PHE A 41 11.64 3.08 -3.39
C PHE A 41 12.35 3.87 -4.49
N ALA A 42 13.68 3.69 -4.63
CA ALA A 42 14.43 4.31 -5.73
C ALA A 42 13.98 3.79 -7.10
N GLN A 43 13.71 2.49 -7.24
CA GLN A 43 13.17 1.92 -8.48
C GLN A 43 11.73 2.36 -8.75
N LEU A 44 10.92 2.57 -7.72
CA LEU A 44 9.56 3.10 -7.89
C LEU A 44 9.55 4.61 -8.22
N ALA A 45 10.54 5.37 -7.72
CA ALA A 45 10.73 6.78 -8.04
C ALA A 45 11.27 7.00 -9.46
N ASP A 46 12.18 6.13 -9.90
CA ASP A 46 12.71 6.11 -11.26
C ASP A 46 12.61 4.70 -11.84
N PRO A 47 11.48 4.35 -12.48
CA PRO A 47 11.28 3.02 -13.05
C PRO A 47 12.23 2.68 -14.19
N SER A 48 13.04 3.64 -14.69
CA SER A 48 14.09 3.35 -15.69
C SER A 48 15.24 2.53 -15.09
N THR A 49 15.36 2.52 -13.76
CA THR A 49 16.37 1.75 -13.02
C THR A 49 15.96 0.31 -12.70
N ILE A 50 14.71 -0.06 -13.00
CA ILE A 50 14.24 -1.44 -12.88
C ILE A 50 14.98 -2.31 -13.93
N PRO A 51 15.57 -3.45 -13.54
CA PRO A 51 16.28 -4.33 -14.46
C PRO A 51 15.44 -4.75 -15.66
N ASP A 52 16.08 -4.88 -16.83
CA ASP A 52 15.39 -5.19 -18.09
C ASP A 52 14.68 -6.55 -18.08
N ASP A 53 15.23 -7.54 -17.40
CA ASP A 53 14.62 -8.86 -17.23
C ASP A 53 13.35 -8.79 -16.37
N VAL A 54 13.34 -7.96 -15.33
CA VAL A 54 12.14 -7.71 -14.51
C VAL A 54 11.09 -6.99 -15.36
N THR A 55 11.49 -5.93 -16.08
CA THR A 55 10.59 -5.19 -16.98
C THR A 55 10.00 -6.11 -18.05
N ALA A 56 10.82 -6.98 -18.66
CA ALA A 56 10.37 -7.96 -19.66
C ALA A 56 9.38 -8.98 -19.05
N SER A 57 9.56 -9.36 -17.79
CA SER A 57 8.67 -10.29 -17.09
C SER A 57 7.25 -9.74 -16.86
N LEU A 58 7.08 -8.41 -16.92
CA LEU A 58 5.77 -7.75 -16.81
C LEU A 58 4.95 -7.86 -18.11
N ALA A 59 5.58 -8.23 -19.24
CA ALA A 59 4.87 -8.37 -20.50
C ALA A 59 3.78 -9.45 -20.39
N GLY A 60 2.55 -9.09 -20.77
CA GLY A 60 1.39 -10.00 -20.69
C GLY A 60 0.79 -10.18 -19.29
N VAL A 61 1.34 -9.53 -18.26
CA VAL A 61 0.73 -9.50 -16.93
C VAL A 61 -0.32 -8.40 -16.89
N ASP A 62 -1.57 -8.78 -16.63
CA ASP A 62 -2.62 -7.79 -16.36
C ASP A 62 -2.23 -6.95 -15.13
N ARG A 63 -2.22 -5.63 -15.30
CA ARG A 63 -1.88 -4.68 -14.22
C ARG A 63 -2.79 -4.77 -12.99
N ASN A 64 -3.96 -5.34 -13.13
CA ASN A 64 -4.94 -5.50 -12.06
C ASN A 64 -4.98 -6.93 -11.48
N ALA A 65 -4.14 -7.84 -11.98
CA ALA A 65 -4.06 -9.20 -11.47
C ALA A 65 -3.33 -9.27 -10.11
N ALA A 66 -3.68 -10.29 -9.32
CA ALA A 66 -2.98 -10.65 -8.09
C ALA A 66 -1.64 -11.36 -8.40
N ASP A 67 -0.77 -10.68 -9.16
CA ASP A 67 0.55 -11.18 -9.57
C ASP A 67 1.64 -10.36 -8.86
N PRO A 68 2.57 -11.00 -8.11
CA PRO A 68 3.63 -10.31 -7.37
C PRO A 68 4.47 -9.35 -8.23
N ARG A 69 4.61 -9.61 -9.54
CA ARG A 69 5.33 -8.73 -10.45
C ARG A 69 4.72 -7.34 -10.55
N ASN A 70 3.42 -7.19 -10.28
CA ASN A 70 2.74 -5.88 -10.24
C ASN A 70 3.25 -4.96 -9.11
N LEU A 71 4.04 -5.46 -8.15
CA LEU A 71 4.75 -4.62 -7.20
C LEU A 71 5.67 -3.60 -7.91
N PHE A 72 6.28 -3.98 -9.04
CA PHE A 72 7.11 -3.08 -9.85
C PHE A 72 6.31 -2.02 -10.63
N ARG A 73 4.98 -2.06 -10.60
CA ARG A 73 4.09 -1.03 -11.13
C ARG A 73 3.49 -0.11 -10.07
N VAL A 74 3.90 -0.23 -8.80
CA VAL A 74 3.38 0.58 -7.68
C VAL A 74 3.98 1.99 -7.72
N HIS A 75 3.79 2.67 -8.84
CA HIS A 75 4.19 4.04 -9.12
C HIS A 75 3.23 4.68 -10.13
N TRP A 76 3.37 5.96 -10.41
CA TRP A 76 2.49 6.70 -11.32
C TRP A 76 2.98 6.75 -12.78
N TYR A 77 4.20 6.24 -13.08
CA TYR A 77 4.78 6.20 -14.42
C TYR A 77 4.24 5.02 -15.26
N ASN A 78 2.94 4.76 -15.20
CA ASN A 78 2.26 3.77 -16.03
C ASN A 78 1.27 4.45 -16.97
N ASP A 79 1.05 3.85 -18.13
CA ASP A 79 -0.12 4.10 -18.97
C ASP A 79 -1.35 3.28 -18.51
N LEU A 80 -2.43 3.33 -19.30
CA LEU A 80 -3.67 2.60 -18.97
C LEU A 80 -3.48 1.07 -19.01
N ASP A 81 -2.56 0.58 -19.79
CA ASP A 81 -2.31 -0.86 -19.97
C ASP A 81 -1.21 -1.38 -19.02
N GLY A 82 -0.61 -0.48 -18.22
CA GLY A 82 0.47 -0.78 -17.27
C GLY A 82 1.86 -0.80 -17.93
N GLY A 83 1.98 -0.24 -19.12
CA GLY A 83 3.26 0.06 -19.76
C GLY A 83 3.94 1.25 -19.10
N ARG A 84 5.28 1.24 -19.04
CA ARG A 84 6.05 2.33 -18.44
C ARG A 84 6.04 3.57 -19.34
N THR A 85 5.81 4.74 -18.73
CA THR A 85 5.93 6.07 -19.33
C THR A 85 7.15 6.82 -18.78
N ASN A 86 7.65 7.80 -19.53
CA ASN A 86 8.77 8.64 -19.07
C ASN A 86 8.34 9.77 -18.13
N LEU A 87 7.05 10.13 -18.18
CA LEU A 87 6.43 11.13 -17.32
C LEU A 87 5.08 10.59 -16.84
N PRO A 88 4.64 10.93 -15.62
CA PRO A 88 3.29 10.62 -15.20
C PRO A 88 2.27 11.23 -16.15
N GLU A 89 1.29 10.46 -16.58
CA GLU A 89 0.21 10.99 -17.40
C GLU A 89 -0.63 12.01 -16.60
N HIS A 90 -0.83 13.16 -17.19
CA HIS A 90 -1.51 14.29 -16.57
C HIS A 90 -2.19 15.18 -17.59
N VAL A 91 -3.04 16.07 -17.09
CA VAL A 91 -3.55 17.21 -17.85
C VAL A 91 -3.20 18.50 -17.12
N VAL A 92 -2.99 19.56 -17.90
CA VAL A 92 -2.86 20.92 -17.37
C VAL A 92 -4.18 21.65 -17.64
N LEU A 93 -4.86 22.05 -16.58
CA LEU A 93 -6.11 22.78 -16.71
C LEU A 93 -5.82 24.24 -17.10
N PRO A 94 -6.46 24.76 -18.14
CA PRO A 94 -6.24 26.14 -18.60
C PRO A 94 -6.86 27.16 -17.64
N ALA A 95 -6.29 28.37 -17.59
CA ALA A 95 -6.73 29.45 -16.72
C ALA A 95 -8.21 29.86 -17.00
N GLU A 96 -8.66 29.75 -18.24
CA GLU A 96 -10.05 30.04 -18.65
C GLU A 96 -11.06 29.11 -17.97
N LEU A 97 -10.65 27.86 -17.66
CA LEU A 97 -11.49 26.89 -16.96
C LEU A 97 -11.40 27.07 -15.44
N THR A 98 -10.21 27.37 -14.93
CA THR A 98 -9.95 27.36 -13.48
C THR A 98 -10.17 28.72 -12.84
N GLY A 99 -10.11 29.82 -13.61
CA GLY A 99 -10.12 31.18 -13.11
C GLY A 99 -8.86 31.57 -12.32
N VAL A 100 -7.77 30.77 -12.43
CA VAL A 100 -6.49 30.98 -11.72
C VAL A 100 -5.37 31.11 -12.74
N ASP A 101 -4.52 32.13 -12.61
CA ASP A 101 -3.40 32.35 -13.54
C ASP A 101 -2.29 31.31 -13.45
N SER A 102 -2.20 30.56 -12.33
CA SER A 102 -1.23 29.50 -12.15
C SER A 102 -1.67 28.21 -12.82
N PRO A 103 -0.77 27.45 -13.46
CA PRO A 103 -1.09 26.13 -14.01
C PRO A 103 -1.56 25.16 -12.91
N ILE A 104 -2.68 24.48 -13.15
CA ILE A 104 -3.16 23.39 -12.30
C ILE A 104 -2.91 22.08 -13.03
N ILE A 105 -1.96 21.29 -12.51
CA ILE A 105 -1.59 19.99 -13.08
C ILE A 105 -2.37 18.89 -12.35
N VAL A 106 -3.11 18.08 -13.09
CA VAL A 106 -3.86 16.94 -12.57
C VAL A 106 -3.20 15.65 -13.05
N ALA A 107 -2.45 14.97 -12.17
CA ALA A 107 -1.88 13.67 -12.44
C ALA A 107 -2.94 12.57 -12.29
N PHE A 108 -2.93 11.58 -13.18
CA PHE A 108 -3.95 10.54 -13.21
C PHE A 108 -3.68 9.43 -12.19
N GLY A 109 -4.41 9.40 -11.09
CA GLY A 109 -4.32 8.38 -10.05
C GLY A 109 -4.68 6.97 -10.54
N ASN A 110 -5.49 6.84 -11.58
CA ASN A 110 -5.88 5.57 -12.17
C ASN A 110 -4.73 4.90 -12.99
N ARG A 111 -3.55 5.49 -13.03
CA ARG A 111 -2.32 4.86 -13.54
C ARG A 111 -1.68 3.92 -12.54
N PHE A 112 -2.00 4.03 -11.26
CA PHE A 112 -1.60 3.03 -10.27
C PHE A 112 -2.34 1.71 -10.50
N PRO A 113 -1.66 0.55 -10.31
CA PRO A 113 -2.23 -0.76 -10.61
C PRO A 113 -3.28 -1.21 -9.58
N MET A 114 -3.99 -2.28 -9.89
CA MET A 114 -4.90 -3.06 -9.04
C MET A 114 -6.18 -2.32 -8.62
N ILE A 115 -6.08 -1.15 -8.03
CA ILE A 115 -7.23 -0.38 -7.50
C ILE A 115 -7.46 0.96 -8.23
N GLY A 116 -6.61 1.31 -9.21
CA GLY A 116 -6.67 2.60 -9.90
C GLY A 116 -6.50 3.81 -8.98
N ALA A 117 -5.69 3.68 -7.93
CA ALA A 117 -5.45 4.76 -6.97
C ALA A 117 -4.06 4.64 -6.31
N HIS A 118 -3.45 5.78 -5.97
CA HIS A 118 -2.13 5.88 -5.35
C HIS A 118 -2.02 5.16 -3.98
N LYS A 119 -3.12 4.73 -3.38
CA LYS A 119 -3.13 4.07 -2.07
C LYS A 119 -2.42 2.72 -2.06
N VAL A 120 -2.13 2.10 -3.21
CA VAL A 120 -1.23 0.93 -3.28
C VAL A 120 0.20 1.32 -2.90
N LEU A 121 0.70 2.50 -3.29
CA LEU A 121 2.01 2.98 -2.86
C LEU A 121 2.03 3.29 -1.36
N ALA A 122 0.98 3.93 -0.85
CA ALA A 122 0.83 4.17 0.59
C ALA A 122 0.89 2.86 1.39
N ALA A 123 0.15 1.83 0.96
CA ALA A 123 0.15 0.52 1.60
C ALA A 123 1.50 -0.19 1.49
N TYR A 124 2.15 -0.16 0.32
CA TYR A 124 3.48 -0.70 0.12
C TYR A 124 4.50 -0.06 1.06
N ALA A 125 4.47 1.27 1.17
CA ALA A 125 5.35 2.02 2.04
C ALA A 125 5.14 1.71 3.54
N CYS A 126 3.93 1.37 3.95
CA CYS A 126 3.65 0.96 5.33
C CYS A 126 4.10 -0.47 5.63
N LEU A 127 3.90 -1.40 4.71
CA LEU A 127 4.14 -2.83 4.95
C LEU A 127 5.57 -3.27 4.66
N VAL A 128 6.16 -2.85 3.52
CA VAL A 128 7.47 -3.36 3.09
C VAL A 128 8.59 -3.11 4.10
N PRO A 129 8.74 -1.91 4.71
CA PRO A 129 9.79 -1.69 5.71
C PRO A 129 9.66 -2.62 6.92
N ARG A 130 8.44 -2.93 7.33
CA ARG A 130 8.18 -3.79 8.48
C ARG A 130 8.48 -5.27 8.19
N VAL A 131 8.22 -5.72 6.98
CA VAL A 131 8.57 -7.07 6.51
C VAL A 131 10.10 -7.23 6.42
N VAL A 132 10.80 -6.28 5.78
CA VAL A 132 12.25 -6.38 5.56
C VAL A 132 13.09 -6.08 6.80
N THR A 133 12.50 -5.56 7.86
CA THR A 133 13.17 -5.36 9.15
C THR A 133 12.81 -6.44 10.18
N GLY A 134 11.89 -7.35 9.85
CA GLY A 134 11.40 -8.39 10.76
C GLY A 134 10.44 -7.87 11.84
N GLN A 135 9.91 -6.65 11.71
CA GLN A 135 8.83 -6.17 12.58
C GLN A 135 7.52 -6.90 12.31
N TYR A 136 7.30 -7.29 11.05
CA TYR A 136 6.13 -8.04 10.60
C TYR A 136 6.56 -9.40 10.07
N ASP A 137 5.90 -10.43 10.57
CA ASP A 137 6.10 -11.81 10.15
C ASP A 137 4.92 -12.26 9.26
N PRO A 138 5.14 -12.55 7.99
CA PRO A 138 4.07 -12.94 7.07
C PRO A 138 3.44 -14.32 7.40
N THR A 139 4.04 -15.10 8.30
CA THR A 139 3.54 -16.42 8.69
C THR A 139 2.68 -16.40 9.95
N GLU A 140 2.80 -15.34 10.77
CA GLU A 140 2.14 -15.23 12.07
C GLU A 140 1.17 -14.02 12.12
N HIS A 141 1.55 -12.91 11.47
CA HIS A 141 0.79 -11.67 11.56
C HIS A 141 -0.24 -11.50 10.45
N ARG A 142 -1.26 -10.71 10.77
CA ARG A 142 -2.29 -10.20 9.85
C ARG A 142 -2.13 -8.69 9.70
N ALA A 143 -2.04 -8.20 8.49
CA ALA A 143 -1.97 -6.77 8.19
C ALA A 143 -3.39 -6.19 8.19
N ILE A 144 -3.71 -5.39 9.20
CA ILE A 144 -5.04 -4.79 9.37
C ILE A 144 -5.06 -3.41 8.71
N TRP A 145 -5.96 -3.22 7.75
CA TRP A 145 -6.06 -2.03 6.92
C TRP A 145 -7.36 -1.26 7.17
N PRO A 146 -7.38 -0.37 8.19
CA PRO A 146 -8.55 0.45 8.49
C PRO A 146 -8.72 1.57 7.47
N SER A 147 -9.89 1.68 6.84
CA SER A 147 -10.18 2.74 5.88
C SER A 147 -11.63 2.76 5.46
N THR A 148 -12.07 3.90 4.94
CA THR A 148 -13.37 4.03 4.26
C THR A 148 -13.33 3.63 2.78
N GLY A 149 -12.21 3.08 2.26
CA GLY A 149 -12.19 2.66 0.85
C GLY A 149 -10.82 2.30 0.27
N ASN A 150 -10.22 3.21 -0.51
CA ASN A 150 -9.06 2.91 -1.34
C ASN A 150 -7.82 2.43 -0.55
N TYR A 151 -7.61 2.89 0.69
CA TYR A 151 -6.46 2.44 1.47
C TYR A 151 -6.64 0.99 1.93
N ALA A 152 -7.85 0.57 2.35
CA ALA A 152 -8.11 -0.84 2.69
C ALA A 152 -7.91 -1.75 1.45
N ARG A 153 -8.45 -1.37 0.28
CA ARG A 153 -8.24 -2.10 -0.98
C ARG A 153 -6.75 -2.15 -1.34
N GLY A 154 -6.04 -1.03 -1.25
CA GLY A 154 -4.60 -0.96 -1.50
C GLY A 154 -3.81 -1.85 -0.55
N GLY A 155 -4.17 -1.86 0.73
CA GLY A 155 -3.57 -2.71 1.74
C GLY A 155 -3.76 -4.20 1.47
N VAL A 156 -4.99 -4.60 1.14
CA VAL A 156 -5.30 -5.99 0.74
C VAL A 156 -4.52 -6.38 -0.51
N ALA A 157 -4.51 -5.53 -1.56
CA ALA A 157 -3.75 -5.82 -2.78
C ALA A 157 -2.26 -6.04 -2.47
N ILE A 158 -1.63 -5.12 -1.76
CA ILE A 158 -0.21 -5.21 -1.40
C ILE A 158 0.06 -6.41 -0.50
N SER A 159 -0.79 -6.69 0.49
CA SER A 159 -0.65 -7.88 1.33
C SER A 159 -0.66 -9.15 0.49
N THR A 160 -1.61 -9.28 -0.43
CA THR A 160 -1.72 -10.42 -1.34
C THR A 160 -0.46 -10.58 -2.20
N LEU A 161 0.02 -9.50 -2.84
CA LEU A 161 1.21 -9.54 -3.68
C LEU A 161 2.49 -9.84 -2.90
N MET A 162 2.54 -9.48 -1.62
CA MET A 162 3.68 -9.75 -0.73
C MET A 162 3.55 -11.08 0.04
N GLY A 163 2.56 -11.92 -0.28
CA GLY A 163 2.34 -13.20 0.40
C GLY A 163 1.94 -13.06 1.87
N CYS A 164 1.38 -11.91 2.25
CA CYS A 164 0.91 -11.59 3.59
C CYS A 164 -0.62 -11.72 3.67
N ARG A 165 -1.14 -11.97 4.87
CA ARG A 165 -2.59 -11.96 5.12
C ARG A 165 -3.05 -10.53 5.38
N GLY A 166 -3.89 -9.99 4.48
CA GLY A 166 -4.50 -8.66 4.59
C GLY A 166 -5.92 -8.76 5.12
N VAL A 167 -6.27 -7.90 6.07
CA VAL A 167 -7.62 -7.76 6.64
C VAL A 167 -8.10 -6.35 6.40
N ALA A 168 -9.26 -6.20 5.78
CA ALA A 168 -9.91 -4.91 5.56
C ALA A 168 -10.87 -4.59 6.69
N VAL A 169 -10.78 -3.38 7.28
CA VAL A 169 -11.75 -2.87 8.25
C VAL A 169 -12.38 -1.61 7.68
N LEU A 170 -13.69 -1.67 7.38
CA LEU A 170 -14.40 -0.58 6.71
C LEU A 170 -15.89 -0.56 7.07
N PRO A 171 -16.57 0.61 6.95
CA PRO A 171 -17.99 0.73 7.24
C PRO A 171 -18.85 -0.13 6.32
N GLU A 172 -19.93 -0.70 6.87
CA GLU A 172 -20.83 -1.61 6.16
C GLU A 172 -21.58 -0.96 5.00
N ASN A 173 -21.86 0.35 5.08
CA ASN A 173 -22.59 1.09 4.05
C ASN A 173 -21.67 1.73 2.97
N MET A 174 -20.48 1.16 2.77
CA MET A 174 -19.64 1.53 1.62
C MET A 174 -20.23 0.98 0.32
N SER A 175 -19.76 1.50 -0.82
CA SER A 175 -20.31 1.07 -2.12
C SER A 175 -20.13 -0.44 -2.34
N ARG A 176 -21.15 -1.03 -2.98
CA ARG A 176 -21.16 -2.46 -3.34
C ARG A 176 -19.91 -2.86 -4.15
N GLU A 177 -19.47 -2.04 -5.08
CA GLU A 177 -18.28 -2.27 -5.90
C GLU A 177 -17.02 -2.49 -5.04
N ARG A 178 -16.87 -1.74 -3.93
CA ARG A 178 -15.73 -1.91 -3.02
C ARG A 178 -15.73 -3.26 -2.34
N PHE A 179 -16.91 -3.73 -1.90
CA PHE A 179 -17.05 -5.06 -1.29
C PHE A 179 -16.84 -6.17 -2.31
N GLU A 180 -17.43 -6.08 -3.51
CA GLU A 180 -17.23 -7.05 -4.59
C GLU A 180 -15.74 -7.18 -4.94
N TRP A 181 -15.00 -6.06 -4.98
CA TRP A 181 -13.57 -6.09 -5.20
C TRP A 181 -12.82 -6.78 -4.04
N LEU A 182 -13.15 -6.47 -2.78
CA LEU A 182 -12.52 -7.10 -1.61
C LEU A 182 -12.81 -8.60 -1.56
N GLU A 183 -14.04 -9.00 -1.83
CA GLU A 183 -14.46 -10.41 -1.88
C GLU A 183 -13.74 -11.20 -2.99
N ALA A 184 -13.37 -10.55 -4.08
CA ALA A 184 -12.56 -11.17 -5.14
C ALA A 184 -11.08 -11.32 -4.77
N TRP A 185 -10.56 -10.51 -3.85
CA TRP A 185 -9.15 -10.48 -3.47
C TRP A 185 -8.85 -11.18 -2.14
N ILE A 186 -9.81 -11.31 -1.26
CA ILE A 186 -9.69 -11.90 0.08
C ILE A 186 -10.27 -13.31 0.06
N ALA A 187 -9.42 -14.32 0.32
CA ALA A 187 -9.83 -15.71 0.31
C ALA A 187 -10.72 -16.10 1.51
N ASN A 188 -10.48 -15.50 2.69
CA ASN A 188 -11.28 -15.74 3.89
C ASN A 188 -12.25 -14.58 4.10
N PRO A 189 -13.59 -14.79 3.96
CA PRO A 189 -14.58 -13.71 4.16
C PRO A 189 -14.51 -13.01 5.51
N ASP A 190 -14.00 -13.68 6.56
CA ASP A 190 -13.84 -13.11 7.91
C ASP A 190 -12.75 -12.02 7.96
N ASP A 191 -11.91 -11.92 6.92
CA ASP A 191 -10.92 -10.86 6.78
C ASP A 191 -11.50 -9.56 6.19
N ILE A 192 -12.82 -9.51 5.96
CA ILE A 192 -13.58 -8.30 5.65
C ILE A 192 -14.43 -7.93 6.85
N ILE A 193 -13.88 -7.10 7.72
CA ILE A 193 -14.56 -6.65 8.95
C ILE A 193 -15.37 -5.40 8.64
N ARG A 194 -16.69 -5.53 8.79
CA ARG A 194 -17.64 -4.44 8.56
C ARG A 194 -17.96 -3.75 9.89
N THR A 195 -17.72 -2.43 9.94
CA THR A 195 -18.11 -1.61 11.08
C THR A 195 -19.45 -0.92 10.82
N PRO A 196 -20.23 -0.58 11.87
CA PRO A 196 -21.48 0.15 11.68
C PRO A 196 -21.29 1.49 10.97
N GLY A 197 -22.23 1.87 10.09
CA GLY A 197 -22.32 3.20 9.53
C GLY A 197 -21.75 3.34 8.11
N SER A 198 -21.34 4.56 7.77
CA SER A 198 -20.88 4.98 6.45
C SER A 198 -19.45 5.54 6.50
N GLU A 199 -18.99 6.14 5.40
CA GLU A 199 -17.65 6.73 5.29
C GLU A 199 -17.36 7.85 6.32
N SER A 200 -18.40 8.40 6.97
CA SER A 200 -18.24 9.39 8.05
C SER A 200 -18.03 8.75 9.44
N ASN A 201 -18.22 7.44 9.56
CA ASN A 201 -18.13 6.69 10.82
C ASN A 201 -16.72 6.18 11.08
N VAL A 202 -15.77 7.11 11.20
CA VAL A 202 -14.35 6.78 11.41
C VAL A 202 -14.08 6.29 12.83
N LYS A 203 -14.86 6.72 13.82
CA LYS A 203 -14.72 6.30 15.21
C LYS A 203 -14.91 4.79 15.37
N GLU A 204 -15.95 4.24 14.76
CA GLU A 204 -16.25 2.80 14.81
C GLU A 204 -15.13 1.95 14.21
N ILE A 205 -14.44 2.47 13.17
CA ILE A 205 -13.25 1.84 12.61
C ILE A 205 -12.12 1.81 13.65
N TYR A 206 -11.89 2.91 14.35
CA TYR A 206 -10.82 2.99 15.36
C TYR A 206 -11.13 2.13 16.58
N ASP A 207 -12.36 2.16 17.11
CA ASP A 207 -12.78 1.29 18.21
C ASP A 207 -12.55 -0.19 17.84
N THR A 208 -12.91 -0.61 16.61
CA THR A 208 -12.65 -1.96 16.12
C THR A 208 -11.14 -2.26 16.02
N CYS A 209 -10.32 -1.30 15.59
CA CYS A 209 -8.87 -1.48 15.54
C CYS A 209 -8.26 -1.60 16.95
N ASP A 210 -8.76 -0.85 17.91
CA ASP A 210 -8.32 -0.93 19.30
C ASP A 210 -8.62 -2.33 19.89
N ASP A 211 -9.80 -2.89 19.61
CA ASP A 211 -10.14 -4.26 19.98
C ASP A 211 -9.25 -5.29 19.29
N LEU A 212 -9.04 -5.15 17.97
CA LEU A 212 -8.16 -6.04 17.21
C LEU A 212 -6.71 -6.00 17.68
N SER A 213 -6.24 -4.87 18.17
CA SER A 213 -4.86 -4.68 18.65
C SER A 213 -4.54 -5.49 19.93
N GLN A 214 -5.57 -6.01 20.63
CA GLN A 214 -5.39 -6.89 21.79
C GLN A 214 -4.83 -8.26 21.40
N ASP A 215 -5.00 -8.69 20.15
CA ASP A 215 -4.35 -9.87 19.60
C ASP A 215 -3.03 -9.46 18.95
N PRO A 216 -1.86 -9.90 19.46
CA PRO A 216 -0.56 -9.53 18.92
C PRO A 216 -0.32 -10.02 17.48
N ALA A 217 -1.11 -10.96 16.98
CA ALA A 217 -1.08 -11.35 15.58
C ALA A 217 -1.65 -10.29 14.64
N ASN A 218 -2.39 -9.31 15.16
CA ASN A 218 -2.95 -8.22 14.38
C ASN A 218 -2.00 -7.02 14.34
N PHE A 219 -1.52 -6.70 13.16
CA PHE A 219 -0.65 -5.56 12.92
C PHE A 219 -1.45 -4.41 12.30
N ILE A 220 -1.81 -3.41 13.12
CA ILE A 220 -2.67 -2.30 12.67
C ILE A 220 -1.84 -1.30 11.84
N LEU A 221 -2.15 -1.19 10.55
CA LEU A 221 -1.51 -0.27 9.61
C LEU A 221 -2.46 0.90 9.29
N ASN A 222 -2.60 1.82 10.24
CA ASN A 222 -3.47 2.98 10.09
C ASN A 222 -2.75 4.07 9.28
N GLN A 223 -3.33 4.47 8.12
CA GLN A 223 -2.73 5.45 7.21
C GLN A 223 -2.39 6.81 7.84
N PHE A 224 -3.04 7.18 8.94
CA PHE A 224 -2.84 8.47 9.60
C PHE A 224 -1.73 8.44 10.65
N THR A 225 -1.42 7.26 11.20
CA THR A 225 -0.36 7.07 12.19
C THR A 225 0.90 6.46 11.61
N GLU A 226 0.83 5.80 10.45
CA GLU A 226 1.97 5.24 9.73
C GLU A 226 2.71 6.35 8.96
N PHE A 227 3.78 6.88 9.54
CA PHE A 227 4.56 7.92 8.87
C PHE A 227 5.28 7.41 7.62
N ALA A 228 5.52 6.12 7.51
CA ALA A 228 6.05 5.48 6.31
C ALA A 228 5.21 5.76 5.04
N ASN A 229 3.90 5.96 5.18
CA ASN A 229 3.02 6.43 4.10
C ASN A 229 3.52 7.76 3.52
N HIS A 230 3.84 8.73 4.38
CA HIS A 230 4.36 10.05 3.96
C HIS A 230 5.74 9.92 3.33
N VAL A 231 6.62 9.11 3.92
CA VAL A 231 7.97 8.84 3.38
C VAL A 231 7.87 8.21 2.00
N GLY A 232 7.01 7.21 1.80
CA GLY A 232 6.81 6.58 0.49
C GLY A 232 6.37 7.58 -0.59
N HIS A 233 5.44 8.47 -0.27
CA HIS A 233 5.04 9.51 -1.20
C HIS A 233 6.12 10.57 -1.43
N HIS A 234 6.85 10.97 -0.38
CA HIS A 234 7.99 11.87 -0.53
C HIS A 234 9.07 11.28 -1.45
N GLU A 235 9.43 10.00 -1.24
CA GLU A 235 10.52 9.35 -1.96
C GLU A 235 10.13 8.93 -3.39
N VAL A 236 8.86 8.68 -3.68
CA VAL A 236 8.41 8.15 -4.98
C VAL A 236 7.68 9.19 -5.81
N THR A 237 6.60 9.81 -5.27
CA THR A 237 5.79 10.75 -6.05
C THR A 237 6.22 12.21 -5.91
N GLY A 238 7.01 12.54 -4.94
CA GLY A 238 7.48 13.91 -4.66
C GLY A 238 8.83 14.28 -5.29
N ARG A 239 9.48 13.34 -5.96
CA ARG A 239 10.78 13.56 -6.63
C ARG A 239 10.65 13.93 -8.08
#